data_875c0f371c8cd5d9e04418dbc1117724
#
_entry.id   875c0f371c8cd5d9e04418dbc1117724
#
_cell.length_a   1.000
_cell.length_b   1.000
_cell.length_c   1.000
_cell.angle_alpha   90.00
_cell.angle_beta   90.00
_cell.angle_gamma   90.00
#
_symmetry.space_group_name_H-M   'P 1'
#
loop_
_entity.id
_entity.type
_entity.pdbx_description
1 polymer ?
#
loop_
_entity_poly.entity_id
_entity_poly.type
_entity_poly.pdbx_seq_one_letter_code
_entity_poly.pdbx_strand_id
1 'polypeptide(L)'
;MLTLLIALATSLLVGAVSYRGLPTSAVVVMMIVVFILVHLVISLLLRMQSKKINTKLQALMLEIQQKIQGMQNRMMHRPTGSPKQMMQILEREQQAGLDRMIQALDLFKPLYKWSFLMKRQVNTMKMAFLFQQKKFDEVDALLPKCMFFDAQSVTIKLVRMYKNNDPKLDKFFKTRVRRFKGDNAVIPYAAYSWMLVKQDRIEDAIAALTDARKQTSNEVLEKNRELLLNGKVKQFSNAPLAEAWYALMLEEPKMPRIQQSVRYR
;
A
#
# COMPACT_ATOMS: atom_id res chain seq x y z
N MET A 1 22.90 -1.98 -5.73
CA MET A 1 24.16 -2.75 -5.66
C MET A 1 25.30 -1.97 -6.31
N LEU A 2 25.07 -1.39 -7.50
CA LEU A 2 26.11 -0.62 -8.19
C LEU A 2 26.64 0.56 -7.35
N THR A 3 25.81 1.22 -6.56
CA THR A 3 26.20 2.31 -5.66
C THR A 3 27.29 1.90 -4.66
N LEU A 4 27.12 0.75 -4.02
CA LEU A 4 28.10 0.24 -3.05
C LEU A 4 29.39 -0.18 -3.75
N LEU A 5 29.29 -0.81 -4.92
CA LEU A 5 30.47 -1.24 -5.69
C LEU A 5 31.30 -0.04 -6.15
N ILE A 6 30.66 1.01 -6.67
CA ILE A 6 31.36 2.22 -7.10
C ILE A 6 32.00 2.93 -5.90
N ALA A 7 31.28 3.09 -4.78
CA ALA A 7 31.82 3.73 -3.60
C ALA A 7 33.02 2.94 -3.03
N LEU A 8 32.95 1.61 -3.03
CA LEU A 8 34.02 0.75 -2.61
C LEU A 8 35.25 0.85 -3.55
N ALA A 9 35.02 0.75 -4.86
CA ALA A 9 36.09 0.83 -5.85
C ALA A 9 36.83 2.18 -5.79
N THR A 10 36.07 3.29 -5.70
CA THR A 10 36.66 4.64 -5.61
C THR A 10 37.44 4.82 -4.31
N SER A 11 36.93 4.31 -3.16
CA SER A 11 37.65 4.39 -1.88
C SER A 11 38.94 3.59 -1.89
N LEU A 12 38.95 2.39 -2.48
CA LEU A 12 40.14 1.56 -2.64
C LEU A 12 41.20 2.22 -3.55
N LEU A 13 40.80 2.83 -4.67
CA LEU A 13 41.68 3.56 -5.55
C LEU A 13 42.38 4.73 -4.82
N VAL A 14 41.57 5.51 -4.07
CA VAL A 14 42.12 6.62 -3.27
C VAL A 14 43.08 6.09 -2.22
N GLY A 15 42.77 5.00 -1.54
CA GLY A 15 43.64 4.35 -0.58
C GLY A 15 45.00 3.90 -1.18
N ALA A 16 44.93 3.25 -2.35
CA ALA A 16 46.13 2.77 -3.06
C ALA A 16 47.08 3.91 -3.48
N VAL A 17 46.50 5.04 -3.94
CA VAL A 17 47.29 6.23 -4.32
C VAL A 17 47.91 6.90 -3.11
N SER A 18 47.19 6.99 -1.99
CA SER A 18 47.61 7.73 -0.79
C SER A 18 48.53 6.93 0.11
N TYR A 19 48.61 5.61 -0.07
CA TYR A 19 49.45 4.72 0.78
C TYR A 19 50.94 5.06 0.72
N ARG A 20 51.43 5.68 -0.36
CA ARG A 20 52.84 6.05 -0.55
C ARG A 20 53.25 7.31 0.20
N GLY A 21 52.29 8.13 0.65
CA GLY A 21 52.62 9.43 1.24
C GLY A 21 52.06 9.70 2.64
N LEU A 22 51.21 8.81 3.16
CA LEU A 22 50.49 9.01 4.42
C LEU A 22 50.62 7.81 5.36
N PRO A 23 50.56 8.02 6.69
CA PRO A 23 50.51 6.92 7.65
C PRO A 23 49.24 6.07 7.44
N THR A 24 49.37 4.76 7.67
CA THR A 24 48.29 3.79 7.40
C THR A 24 46.94 4.17 8.05
N SER A 25 46.98 4.72 9.27
CA SER A 25 45.76 5.17 9.96
C SER A 25 45.05 6.32 9.23
N ALA A 26 45.80 7.28 8.69
CA ALA A 26 45.22 8.39 7.91
C ALA A 26 44.62 7.91 6.57
N VAL A 27 45.28 6.94 5.91
CA VAL A 27 44.79 6.33 4.67
C VAL A 27 43.47 5.62 4.92
N VAL A 28 43.32 4.84 6.00
CA VAL A 28 42.07 4.14 6.34
C VAL A 28 40.94 5.13 6.62
N VAL A 29 41.20 6.18 7.40
CA VAL A 29 40.21 7.22 7.68
C VAL A 29 39.74 7.90 6.37
N MET A 30 40.68 8.24 5.49
CA MET A 30 40.38 8.88 4.20
C MET A 30 39.57 7.95 3.31
N MET A 31 39.84 6.66 3.24
CA MET A 31 39.07 5.67 2.50
C MET A 31 37.61 5.61 2.99
N ILE A 32 37.38 5.60 4.31
CA ILE A 32 36.05 5.62 4.92
C ILE A 32 35.31 6.90 4.54
N VAL A 33 35.95 8.06 4.65
CA VAL A 33 35.34 9.34 4.29
C VAL A 33 34.96 9.39 2.82
N VAL A 34 35.84 8.97 1.91
CA VAL A 34 35.58 8.92 0.47
C VAL A 34 34.44 7.96 0.16
N PHE A 35 34.43 6.77 0.78
CA PHE A 35 33.34 5.81 0.62
C PHE A 35 31.99 6.43 1.01
N ILE A 36 31.90 7.08 2.16
CA ILE A 36 30.67 7.71 2.65
C ILE A 36 30.24 8.84 1.70
N LEU A 37 31.17 9.72 1.29
CA LEU A 37 30.87 10.85 0.41
C LEU A 37 30.35 10.38 -0.96
N VAL A 38 31.03 9.44 -1.61
CA VAL A 38 30.63 8.90 -2.91
C VAL A 38 29.26 8.21 -2.80
N HIS A 39 29.06 7.40 -1.76
CA HIS A 39 27.78 6.74 -1.52
C HIS A 39 26.65 7.76 -1.32
N LEU A 40 26.90 8.83 -0.57
CA LEU A 40 25.93 9.89 -0.29
C LEU A 40 25.56 10.65 -1.57
N VAL A 41 26.55 11.04 -2.38
CA VAL A 41 26.31 11.73 -3.66
C VAL A 41 25.45 10.88 -4.60
N ILE A 42 25.82 9.61 -4.80
CA ILE A 42 25.04 8.71 -5.68
C ILE A 42 23.62 8.54 -5.13
N SER A 43 23.47 8.38 -3.80
CA SER A 43 22.16 8.23 -3.16
C SER A 43 21.28 9.48 -3.36
N LEU A 44 21.85 10.68 -3.29
CA LEU A 44 21.14 11.94 -3.57
C LEU A 44 20.69 12.01 -5.04
N LEU A 45 21.55 11.67 -5.98
CA LEU A 45 21.20 11.65 -7.41
C LEU A 45 20.05 10.67 -7.69
N LEU A 46 20.10 9.47 -7.12
CA LEU A 46 19.03 8.48 -7.24
C LEU A 46 17.71 8.97 -6.61
N ARG A 47 17.80 9.65 -5.46
CA ARG A 47 16.64 10.24 -4.81
C ARG A 47 16.00 11.33 -5.68
N MET A 48 16.79 12.18 -6.31
CA MET A 48 16.30 13.20 -7.24
C MET A 48 15.61 12.56 -8.45
N GLN A 49 16.22 11.53 -9.06
CA GLN A 49 15.61 10.80 -10.18
C GLN A 49 14.30 10.11 -9.78
N SER A 50 14.28 9.42 -8.63
CA SER A 50 13.06 8.80 -8.10
C SER A 50 11.98 9.83 -7.82
N LYS A 51 12.32 11.00 -7.29
CA LYS A 51 11.38 12.10 -7.06
C LYS A 51 10.75 12.59 -8.37
N LYS A 52 11.55 12.78 -9.43
CA LYS A 52 11.04 13.16 -10.75
C LYS A 52 10.03 12.14 -11.30
N ILE A 53 10.33 10.84 -11.17
CA ILE A 53 9.42 9.77 -11.60
C ILE A 53 8.15 9.77 -10.76
N ASN A 54 8.27 9.87 -9.44
CA ASN A 54 7.11 9.95 -8.55
C ASN A 54 6.20 11.14 -8.87
N THR A 55 6.76 12.32 -9.19
CA THR A 55 5.97 13.50 -9.61
C THR A 55 5.20 13.19 -10.91
N LYS A 56 5.82 12.50 -11.87
CA LYS A 56 5.12 12.09 -13.11
C LYS A 56 3.98 11.10 -12.81
N LEU A 57 4.21 10.13 -11.91
CA LEU A 57 3.17 9.19 -11.50
C LEU A 57 2.01 9.89 -10.78
N GLN A 58 2.31 10.86 -9.91
CA GLN A 58 1.28 11.65 -9.23
C GLN A 58 0.46 12.49 -10.22
N ALA A 59 1.11 13.11 -11.20
CA ALA A 59 0.42 13.86 -12.26
C ALA A 59 -0.50 12.94 -13.08
N LEU A 60 -0.03 11.75 -13.47
CA LEU A 60 -0.82 10.76 -14.17
C LEU A 60 -2.01 10.28 -13.33
N MET A 61 -1.81 10.03 -12.03
CA MET A 61 -2.87 9.63 -11.13
C MET A 61 -3.95 10.72 -11.01
N LEU A 62 -3.52 11.98 -10.90
CA LEU A 62 -4.45 13.12 -10.86
C LEU A 62 -5.25 13.26 -12.15
N GLU A 63 -4.61 13.10 -13.32
CA GLU A 63 -5.28 13.10 -14.63
C GLU A 63 -6.36 12.02 -14.69
N ILE A 64 -6.04 10.80 -14.27
CA ILE A 64 -6.97 9.66 -14.24
C ILE A 64 -8.15 9.96 -13.30
N GLN A 65 -7.89 10.47 -12.10
CA GLN A 65 -8.94 10.84 -11.14
C GLN A 65 -9.85 11.93 -11.68
N GLN A 66 -9.30 13.00 -12.26
CA GLN A 66 -10.08 14.08 -12.86
C GLN A 66 -10.95 13.58 -14.02
N LYS A 67 -10.41 12.68 -14.85
CA LYS A 67 -11.18 12.06 -15.95
C LYS A 67 -12.37 11.28 -15.41
N ILE A 68 -12.15 10.40 -14.42
CA ILE A 68 -13.19 9.58 -13.81
C ILE A 68 -14.26 10.48 -13.15
N GLN A 69 -13.83 11.48 -12.36
CA GLN A 69 -14.73 12.41 -11.70
C GLN A 69 -15.54 13.25 -12.70
N GLY A 70 -14.91 13.70 -13.77
CA GLY A 70 -15.60 14.40 -14.87
C GLY A 70 -16.66 13.53 -15.56
N MET A 71 -16.38 12.22 -15.73
CA MET A 71 -17.34 11.26 -16.26
C MET A 71 -18.50 11.03 -15.28
N GLN A 72 -18.22 10.85 -13.99
CA GLN A 72 -19.26 10.71 -12.95
C GLN A 72 -20.19 11.92 -12.92
N ASN A 73 -19.63 13.13 -12.94
CA ASN A 73 -20.41 14.37 -12.96
C ASN A 73 -21.30 14.48 -14.21
N ARG A 74 -20.76 14.14 -15.41
CA ARG A 74 -21.56 14.14 -16.64
C ARG A 74 -22.71 13.13 -16.58
N MET A 75 -22.47 11.93 -16.04
CA MET A 75 -23.47 10.89 -15.88
C MET A 75 -24.57 11.29 -14.88
N MET A 76 -24.24 12.04 -13.82
CA MET A 76 -25.24 12.57 -12.90
C MET A 76 -26.12 13.65 -13.52
N HIS A 77 -25.54 14.56 -14.32
CA HIS A 77 -26.29 15.68 -14.93
C HIS A 77 -27.02 15.27 -16.21
N ARG A 78 -26.51 14.32 -16.96
CA ARG A 78 -27.09 13.83 -18.21
C ARG A 78 -26.93 12.31 -18.29
N PRO A 79 -27.82 11.55 -17.65
CA PRO A 79 -27.73 10.10 -17.69
C PRO A 79 -27.94 9.58 -19.12
N THR A 80 -26.89 9.06 -19.72
CA THR A 80 -26.92 8.42 -21.05
C THR A 80 -26.86 6.90 -20.85
N GLY A 81 -28.01 6.25 -20.98
CA GLY A 81 -28.09 4.79 -20.83
C GLY A 81 -28.56 4.31 -19.46
N SER A 82 -28.52 3.00 -19.26
CA SER A 82 -28.93 2.39 -18.00
C SER A 82 -27.85 2.60 -16.89
N PRO A 83 -28.23 2.62 -15.61
CA PRO A 83 -27.28 2.70 -14.50
C PRO A 83 -26.18 1.63 -14.57
N LYS A 84 -26.52 0.43 -15.05
CA LYS A 84 -25.59 -0.67 -15.26
C LYS A 84 -24.53 -0.35 -16.34
N GLN A 85 -24.96 0.22 -17.45
CA GLN A 85 -24.02 0.64 -18.52
C GLN A 85 -23.08 1.74 -18.06
N MET A 86 -23.60 2.71 -17.31
CA MET A 86 -22.80 3.79 -16.74
C MET A 86 -21.73 3.26 -15.80
N MET A 87 -22.09 2.31 -14.92
CA MET A 87 -21.16 1.66 -14.01
C MET A 87 -20.06 0.88 -14.77
N GLN A 88 -20.43 0.15 -15.83
CA GLN A 88 -19.47 -0.58 -16.66
C GLN A 88 -18.46 0.35 -17.37
N ILE A 89 -18.93 1.51 -17.85
CA ILE A 89 -18.06 2.50 -18.48
C ILE A 89 -17.04 3.04 -17.47
N LEU A 90 -17.50 3.40 -16.26
CA LEU A 90 -16.62 3.88 -15.18
C LEU A 90 -15.60 2.83 -14.77
N GLU A 91 -16.04 1.59 -14.59
CA GLU A 91 -15.15 0.47 -14.24
C GLU A 91 -14.11 0.23 -15.32
N ARG A 92 -14.49 0.27 -16.60
CA ARG A 92 -13.56 0.13 -17.73
C ARG A 92 -12.51 1.24 -17.78
N GLU A 93 -12.91 2.49 -17.55
CA GLU A 93 -11.99 3.62 -17.49
C GLU A 93 -11.05 3.54 -16.29
N GLN A 94 -11.55 3.10 -15.15
CA GLN A 94 -10.73 2.86 -13.97
C GLN A 94 -9.69 1.76 -14.23
N GLN A 95 -10.07 0.65 -14.85
CA GLN A 95 -9.15 -0.42 -15.24
C GLN A 95 -8.07 0.09 -16.22
N ALA A 96 -8.47 0.82 -17.25
CA ALA A 96 -7.53 1.42 -18.20
C ALA A 96 -6.56 2.41 -17.53
N GLY A 97 -7.06 3.19 -16.58
CA GLY A 97 -6.22 4.09 -15.75
C GLY A 97 -5.17 3.33 -14.94
N LEU A 98 -5.58 2.25 -14.29
CA LEU A 98 -4.66 1.39 -13.51
C LEU A 98 -3.62 0.71 -14.41
N ASP A 99 -4.00 0.27 -15.62
CA ASP A 99 -3.04 -0.29 -16.58
C ASP A 99 -1.99 0.76 -16.99
N ARG A 100 -2.41 2.01 -17.25
CA ARG A 100 -1.47 3.13 -17.52
C ARG A 100 -0.53 3.37 -16.34
N MET A 101 -1.03 3.30 -15.09
CA MET A 101 -0.20 3.43 -13.90
C MET A 101 0.83 2.30 -13.80
N ILE A 102 0.42 1.04 -14.04
CA ILE A 102 1.32 -0.11 -14.03
C ILE A 102 2.43 0.04 -15.09
N GLN A 103 2.08 0.46 -16.32
CA GLN A 103 3.06 0.73 -17.37
C GLN A 103 4.02 1.86 -17.00
N ALA A 104 3.51 2.92 -16.36
CA ALA A 104 4.34 4.05 -15.92
C ALA A 104 5.38 3.67 -14.84
N LEU A 105 5.16 2.58 -14.09
CA LEU A 105 6.18 2.04 -13.18
C LEU A 105 7.46 1.58 -13.88
N ASP A 106 7.40 1.30 -15.18
CA ASP A 106 8.56 0.94 -15.97
C ASP A 106 9.61 2.05 -16.05
N LEU A 107 9.23 3.29 -15.80
CA LEU A 107 10.15 4.42 -15.66
C LEU A 107 11.20 4.22 -14.56
N PHE A 108 10.95 3.33 -13.59
CA PHE A 108 11.92 2.99 -12.54
C PHE A 108 12.94 1.93 -12.96
N LYS A 109 12.74 1.21 -14.07
CA LYS A 109 13.63 0.10 -14.51
C LYS A 109 15.13 0.50 -14.54
N PRO A 110 15.52 1.69 -15.06
CA PRO A 110 16.92 2.10 -15.06
C PRO A 110 17.56 2.20 -13.66
N LEU A 111 16.71 2.44 -12.62
CA LEU A 111 17.18 2.60 -11.25
C LEU A 111 17.39 1.27 -10.51
N TYR A 112 16.88 0.15 -11.03
CA TYR A 112 16.96 -1.16 -10.34
C TYR A 112 18.40 -1.65 -10.14
N LYS A 113 19.30 -1.38 -11.10
CA LYS A 113 20.71 -1.73 -11.00
C LYS A 113 21.46 -0.96 -9.90
N TRP A 114 20.94 0.22 -9.55
CA TRP A 114 21.56 1.08 -8.54
C TRP A 114 21.11 0.76 -7.11
N SER A 115 19.84 0.36 -6.92
CA SER A 115 19.29 0.06 -5.60
C SER A 115 18.49 -1.24 -5.62
N PHE A 116 18.90 -2.19 -4.80
CA PHE A 116 18.17 -3.45 -4.60
C PHE A 116 16.75 -3.23 -4.06
N LEU A 117 16.58 -2.22 -3.20
CA LEU A 117 15.29 -1.92 -2.59
C LEU A 117 14.31 -1.30 -3.59
N MET A 118 14.81 -0.58 -4.61
CA MET A 118 13.97 0.08 -5.62
C MET A 118 13.04 -0.90 -6.33
N LYS A 119 13.57 -2.02 -6.80
CA LYS A 119 12.77 -3.06 -7.47
C LYS A 119 11.66 -3.59 -6.56
N ARG A 120 11.96 -3.81 -5.28
CA ARG A 120 10.97 -4.30 -4.31
C ARG A 120 9.91 -3.25 -3.98
N GLN A 121 10.30 -1.98 -3.91
CA GLN A 121 9.38 -0.87 -3.70
C GLN A 121 8.42 -0.72 -4.89
N VAL A 122 8.94 -0.77 -6.12
CA VAL A 122 8.13 -0.72 -7.34
C VAL A 122 7.18 -1.92 -7.42
N ASN A 123 7.63 -3.12 -7.05
CA ASN A 123 6.76 -4.29 -6.97
C ASN A 123 5.62 -4.08 -5.97
N THR A 124 5.87 -3.39 -4.84
CA THR A 124 4.81 -3.07 -3.88
C THR A 124 3.77 -2.13 -4.47
N MET A 125 4.19 -1.11 -5.23
CA MET A 125 3.27 -0.22 -5.93
C MET A 125 2.47 -0.98 -7.00
N LYS A 126 3.13 -1.82 -7.80
CA LYS A 126 2.47 -2.68 -8.80
C LYS A 126 1.46 -3.61 -8.16
N MET A 127 1.82 -4.25 -7.05
CA MET A 127 0.92 -5.11 -6.27
C MET A 127 -0.36 -4.38 -5.84
N ALA A 128 -0.25 -3.12 -5.37
CA ALA A 128 -1.40 -2.33 -4.96
C ALA A 128 -2.34 -2.03 -6.15
N PHE A 129 -1.80 -1.70 -7.33
CA PHE A 129 -2.62 -1.49 -8.54
C PHE A 129 -3.27 -2.78 -9.05
N LEU A 130 -2.53 -3.89 -9.06
CA LEU A 130 -3.07 -5.20 -9.42
C LEU A 130 -4.18 -5.66 -8.46
N PHE A 131 -4.04 -5.35 -7.16
CA PHE A 131 -5.08 -5.62 -6.18
C PHE A 131 -6.36 -4.84 -6.48
N GLN A 132 -6.25 -3.54 -6.83
CA GLN A 132 -7.39 -2.73 -7.24
C GLN A 132 -8.04 -3.25 -8.53
N GLN A 133 -7.25 -3.86 -9.43
CA GLN A 133 -7.77 -4.52 -10.64
C GLN A 133 -8.38 -5.90 -10.37
N LYS A 134 -8.39 -6.37 -9.13
CA LYS A 134 -8.84 -7.73 -8.75
C LYS A 134 -8.03 -8.87 -9.40
N LYS A 135 -6.81 -8.59 -9.88
CA LYS A 135 -5.88 -9.59 -10.46
C LYS A 135 -5.13 -10.32 -9.35
N PHE A 136 -5.86 -11.10 -8.56
CA PHE A 136 -5.35 -11.66 -7.30
C PHE A 136 -4.23 -12.68 -7.48
N ASP A 137 -4.24 -13.46 -8.55
CA ASP A 137 -3.17 -14.43 -8.83
C ASP A 137 -1.84 -13.72 -9.10
N GLU A 138 -1.87 -12.60 -9.85
CA GLU A 138 -0.69 -11.77 -10.07
C GLU A 138 -0.21 -11.08 -8.78
N VAL A 139 -1.14 -10.66 -7.92
CA VAL A 139 -0.83 -10.11 -6.59
C VAL A 139 -0.07 -11.14 -5.77
N ASP A 140 -0.59 -12.37 -5.67
CA ASP A 140 0.01 -13.44 -4.86
C ASP A 140 1.40 -13.83 -5.36
N ALA A 141 1.58 -13.93 -6.68
CA ALA A 141 2.88 -14.18 -7.30
C ALA A 141 3.91 -13.05 -7.04
N LEU A 142 3.42 -11.82 -6.76
CA LEU A 142 4.27 -10.66 -6.53
C LEU A 142 4.60 -10.44 -5.04
N LEU A 143 3.75 -10.90 -4.10
CA LEU A 143 3.91 -10.71 -2.66
C LEU A 143 5.31 -11.05 -2.12
N PRO A 144 6.00 -12.16 -2.50
CA PRO A 144 7.35 -12.47 -2.00
C PRO A 144 8.41 -11.45 -2.43
N LYS A 145 8.15 -10.70 -3.51
CA LYS A 145 9.07 -9.72 -4.12
C LYS A 145 8.78 -8.29 -3.66
N CYS A 146 7.80 -8.09 -2.78
CA CYS A 146 7.38 -6.79 -2.26
C CYS A 146 8.07 -6.41 -0.95
N MET A 147 7.88 -5.15 -0.55
CA MET A 147 8.23 -4.59 0.77
C MET A 147 6.94 -4.16 1.48
N PHE A 148 6.87 -4.42 2.79
CA PHE A 148 5.68 -4.17 3.59
C PHE A 148 6.02 -3.21 4.74
N PHE A 149 6.12 -1.92 4.44
CA PHE A 149 6.45 -0.88 5.41
C PHE A 149 5.28 0.07 5.72
N ASP A 150 4.38 0.26 4.77
CA ASP A 150 3.20 1.10 4.92
C ASP A 150 1.94 0.26 5.25
N ALA A 151 0.94 0.94 5.81
CA ALA A 151 -0.30 0.31 6.25
C ALA A 151 -1.08 -0.34 5.10
N GLN A 152 -1.10 0.29 3.92
CA GLN A 152 -1.84 -0.22 2.76
C GLN A 152 -1.26 -1.55 2.27
N SER A 153 0.04 -1.61 2.02
CA SER A 153 0.70 -2.84 1.53
C SER A 153 0.60 -3.98 2.53
N VAL A 154 0.73 -3.67 3.84
CA VAL A 154 0.57 -4.65 4.92
C VAL A 154 -0.87 -5.17 4.95
N THR A 155 -1.88 -4.30 4.80
CA THR A 155 -3.29 -4.71 4.81
C THR A 155 -3.64 -5.56 3.59
N ILE A 156 -3.18 -5.19 2.39
CA ILE A 156 -3.37 -6.03 1.19
C ILE A 156 -2.79 -7.42 1.43
N LYS A 157 -1.59 -7.52 2.00
CA LYS A 157 -1.00 -8.82 2.32
C LYS A 157 -1.82 -9.59 3.35
N LEU A 158 -2.32 -8.94 4.41
CA LEU A 158 -3.23 -9.59 5.37
C LEU A 158 -4.47 -10.16 4.69
N VAL A 159 -5.11 -9.36 3.82
CA VAL A 159 -6.30 -9.79 3.06
C VAL A 159 -5.99 -11.02 2.20
N ARG A 160 -4.85 -11.01 1.49
CA ARG A 160 -4.46 -12.17 0.66
C ARG A 160 -4.13 -13.40 1.50
N MET A 161 -3.42 -13.24 2.63
CA MET A 161 -3.16 -14.34 3.56
C MET A 161 -4.45 -14.94 4.10
N TYR A 162 -5.43 -14.09 4.46
CA TYR A 162 -6.75 -14.57 4.91
C TYR A 162 -7.49 -15.34 3.81
N LYS A 163 -7.56 -14.79 2.60
CA LYS A 163 -8.23 -15.44 1.45
C LYS A 163 -7.58 -16.76 1.06
N ASN A 164 -6.27 -16.90 1.27
CA ASN A 164 -5.50 -18.11 0.98
C ASN A 164 -5.38 -19.04 2.20
N ASN A 165 -6.09 -18.76 3.31
CA ASN A 165 -6.03 -19.53 4.56
C ASN A 165 -4.59 -19.77 5.07
N ASP A 166 -3.71 -18.75 4.95
CA ASP A 166 -2.31 -18.86 5.39
C ASP A 166 -2.23 -18.94 6.93
N PRO A 167 -1.68 -20.02 7.51
CA PRO A 167 -1.58 -20.18 8.95
C PRO A 167 -0.66 -19.16 9.63
N LYS A 168 0.14 -18.42 8.87
CA LYS A 168 1.04 -17.37 9.38
C LYS A 168 0.35 -16.01 9.55
N LEU A 169 -0.96 -15.90 9.28
CA LEU A 169 -1.72 -14.65 9.34
C LEU A 169 -1.56 -13.96 10.70
N ASP A 170 -1.80 -14.65 11.81
CA ASP A 170 -1.73 -14.10 13.15
C ASP A 170 -0.31 -13.63 13.51
N LYS A 171 0.71 -14.41 13.13
CA LYS A 171 2.11 -14.04 13.32
C LYS A 171 2.47 -12.78 12.52
N PHE A 172 1.99 -12.70 11.28
CA PHE A 172 2.21 -11.53 10.42
C PHE A 172 1.55 -10.28 11.01
N PHE A 173 0.30 -10.38 11.46
CA PHE A 173 -0.39 -9.29 12.15
C PHE A 173 0.41 -8.80 13.35
N LYS A 174 0.77 -9.68 14.29
CA LYS A 174 1.50 -9.33 15.51
C LYS A 174 2.83 -8.64 15.23
N THR A 175 3.54 -9.05 14.17
CA THR A 175 4.87 -8.52 13.87
C THR A 175 4.87 -7.26 13.00
N ARG A 176 3.81 -7.03 12.22
CA ARG A 176 3.77 -5.93 11.24
C ARG A 176 2.76 -4.84 11.55
N VAL A 177 1.58 -5.19 12.04
CA VAL A 177 0.50 -4.21 12.25
C VAL A 177 0.67 -3.43 13.54
N ARG A 178 1.10 -4.07 14.62
CA ARG A 178 1.25 -3.43 15.95
C ARG A 178 2.17 -2.20 15.99
N ARG A 179 2.99 -2.01 14.98
CA ARG A 179 3.87 -0.83 14.87
C ARG A 179 3.19 0.41 14.30
N PHE A 180 2.03 0.26 13.66
CA PHE A 180 1.29 1.38 13.12
C PHE A 180 0.54 2.12 14.22
N LYS A 181 0.48 3.46 14.09
CA LYS A 181 -0.19 4.36 15.04
C LYS A 181 -1.10 5.33 14.29
N GLY A 182 -2.05 5.93 15.04
CA GLY A 182 -3.01 6.88 14.49
C GLY A 182 -3.82 6.27 13.35
N ASP A 183 -4.08 7.05 12.32
CA ASP A 183 -4.90 6.65 11.17
C ASP A 183 -4.33 5.45 10.40
N ASN A 184 -3.01 5.29 10.39
CA ASN A 184 -2.37 4.15 9.75
C ASN A 184 -2.66 2.80 10.43
N ALA A 185 -3.12 2.79 11.68
CA ALA A 185 -3.51 1.59 12.39
C ALA A 185 -4.95 1.16 12.10
N VAL A 186 -5.84 2.10 11.71
CA VAL A 186 -7.29 1.87 11.63
C VAL A 186 -7.63 0.71 10.69
N ILE A 187 -7.25 0.81 9.44
CA ILE A 187 -7.64 -0.18 8.41
C ILE A 187 -7.03 -1.57 8.65
N PRO A 188 -5.73 -1.72 9.01
CA PRO A 188 -5.16 -3.02 9.32
C PRO A 188 -5.85 -3.71 10.52
N TYR A 189 -6.19 -2.95 11.58
CA TYR A 189 -6.91 -3.51 12.74
C TYR A 189 -8.37 -3.84 12.40
N ALA A 190 -9.06 -2.98 11.64
CA ALA A 190 -10.41 -3.26 11.15
C ALA A 190 -10.47 -4.54 10.30
N ALA A 191 -9.51 -4.71 9.40
CA ALA A 191 -9.42 -5.90 8.55
C ALA A 191 -9.18 -7.16 9.38
N TYR A 192 -8.21 -7.13 10.29
CA TYR A 192 -7.86 -8.30 11.09
C TYR A 192 -8.97 -8.69 12.06
N SER A 193 -9.58 -7.73 12.77
CA SER A 193 -10.71 -8.02 13.67
C SER A 193 -11.92 -8.58 12.92
N TRP A 194 -12.19 -8.09 11.71
CA TRP A 194 -13.24 -8.65 10.84
C TRP A 194 -12.94 -10.09 10.44
N MET A 195 -11.69 -10.39 10.05
CA MET A 195 -11.27 -11.75 9.70
C MET A 195 -11.47 -12.72 10.88
N LEU A 196 -11.12 -12.29 12.09
CA LEU A 196 -11.32 -13.09 13.31
C LEU A 196 -12.81 -13.33 13.61
N VAL A 197 -13.65 -12.30 13.48
CA VAL A 197 -15.11 -12.45 13.63
C VAL A 197 -15.69 -13.42 12.60
N LYS A 198 -15.21 -13.39 11.34
CA LYS A 198 -15.63 -14.32 10.29
C LYS A 198 -15.17 -15.77 10.53
N GLN A 199 -14.13 -15.95 11.33
CA GLN A 199 -13.62 -17.26 11.78
C GLN A 199 -14.23 -17.72 13.11
N ASP A 200 -15.24 -16.98 13.63
CA ASP A 200 -15.87 -17.21 14.96
C ASP A 200 -14.89 -17.09 16.15
N ARG A 201 -13.76 -16.41 15.95
CA ARG A 201 -12.72 -16.16 16.97
C ARG A 201 -12.99 -14.83 17.67
N ILE A 202 -14.12 -14.75 18.38
CA ILE A 202 -14.63 -13.49 18.95
C ILE A 202 -13.69 -12.94 20.03
N GLU A 203 -13.16 -13.77 20.91
CA GLU A 203 -12.23 -13.36 21.97
C GLU A 203 -10.94 -12.77 21.40
N ASP A 204 -10.39 -13.40 20.33
CA ASP A 204 -9.22 -12.87 19.63
C ASP A 204 -9.52 -11.52 18.95
N ALA A 205 -10.73 -11.35 18.40
CA ALA A 205 -11.16 -10.07 17.82
C ALA A 205 -11.25 -8.96 18.88
N ILE A 206 -11.80 -9.26 20.06
CA ILE A 206 -11.84 -8.35 21.21
C ILE A 206 -10.42 -7.98 21.65
N ALA A 207 -9.52 -8.97 21.76
CA ALA A 207 -8.13 -8.74 22.12
C ALA A 207 -7.42 -7.85 21.08
N ALA A 208 -7.63 -8.08 19.77
CA ALA A 208 -7.07 -7.26 18.71
C ALA A 208 -7.60 -5.81 18.76
N LEU A 209 -8.90 -5.60 18.98
CA LEU A 209 -9.49 -4.26 19.10
C LEU A 209 -9.06 -3.55 20.39
N THR A 210 -8.83 -4.29 21.47
CA THR A 210 -8.26 -3.74 22.71
C THR A 210 -6.81 -3.29 22.51
N ASP A 211 -6.04 -4.01 21.69
CA ASP A 211 -4.69 -3.59 21.28
C ASP A 211 -4.75 -2.36 20.33
N ALA A 212 -5.74 -2.31 19.43
CA ALA A 212 -5.99 -1.16 18.56
C ALA A 212 -6.18 0.14 19.32
N ARG A 213 -6.92 0.12 20.45
CA ARG A 213 -7.15 1.27 21.32
C ARG A 213 -5.86 1.92 21.82
N LYS A 214 -4.77 1.15 21.97
CA LYS A 214 -3.45 1.68 22.35
C LYS A 214 -2.74 2.39 21.19
N GLN A 215 -3.18 2.15 19.96
CA GLN A 215 -2.53 2.64 18.74
C GLN A 215 -3.31 3.78 18.07
N THR A 216 -4.64 3.78 18.23
CA THR A 216 -5.54 4.75 17.59
C THR A 216 -6.79 4.98 18.44
N SER A 217 -7.36 6.19 18.35
CA SER A 217 -8.61 6.58 19.00
C SER A 217 -9.82 6.53 18.05
N ASN A 218 -9.80 5.63 17.07
CA ASN A 218 -10.85 5.56 16.05
C ASN A 218 -12.17 5.02 16.64
N GLU A 219 -13.25 5.80 16.50
CA GLU A 219 -14.58 5.52 17.06
C GLU A 219 -15.19 4.23 16.52
N VAL A 220 -14.95 3.89 15.26
CA VAL A 220 -15.51 2.67 14.63
C VAL A 220 -14.91 1.42 15.27
N LEU A 221 -13.59 1.43 15.52
CA LEU A 221 -12.91 0.31 16.18
C LEU A 221 -13.36 0.17 17.63
N GLU A 222 -13.50 1.29 18.34
CA GLU A 222 -13.97 1.29 19.73
C GLU A 222 -15.41 0.78 19.83
N LYS A 223 -16.33 1.30 19.00
CA LYS A 223 -17.71 0.81 18.92
C LYS A 223 -17.78 -0.68 18.62
N ASN A 224 -16.98 -1.16 17.67
CA ASN A 224 -16.92 -2.57 17.33
C ASN A 224 -16.44 -3.42 18.52
N ARG A 225 -15.44 -2.94 19.26
CA ARG A 225 -14.96 -3.61 20.48
C ARG A 225 -16.08 -3.73 21.53
N GLU A 226 -16.81 -2.64 21.78
CA GLU A 226 -17.94 -2.64 22.75
C GLU A 226 -19.06 -3.58 22.30
N LEU A 227 -19.39 -3.61 21.01
CA LEU A 227 -20.39 -4.52 20.48
C LEU A 227 -20.01 -6.00 20.72
N LEU A 228 -18.75 -6.37 20.49
CA LEU A 228 -18.27 -7.72 20.72
C LEU A 228 -18.24 -8.08 22.21
N LEU A 229 -17.80 -7.18 23.09
CA LEU A 229 -17.83 -7.37 24.55
C LEU A 229 -19.23 -7.61 25.08
N ASN A 230 -20.24 -6.97 24.47
CA ASN A 230 -21.66 -7.13 24.83
C ASN A 230 -22.36 -8.29 24.09
N GLY A 231 -21.61 -9.19 23.42
CA GLY A 231 -22.18 -10.30 22.67
C GLY A 231 -22.98 -9.94 21.42
N LYS A 232 -22.94 -8.67 20.99
CA LYS A 232 -23.71 -8.15 19.84
C LYS A 232 -22.95 -8.35 18.52
N VAL A 233 -22.45 -9.55 18.26
CA VAL A 233 -21.63 -9.90 17.09
C VAL A 233 -22.30 -9.53 15.76
N LYS A 234 -23.63 -9.68 15.65
CA LYS A 234 -24.41 -9.36 14.44
C LYS A 234 -24.39 -7.86 14.08
N GLN A 235 -24.09 -6.99 15.04
CA GLN A 235 -24.02 -5.54 14.84
C GLN A 235 -22.60 -5.06 14.52
N PHE A 236 -21.59 -5.92 14.62
CA PHE A 236 -20.22 -5.62 14.22
C PHE A 236 -20.17 -5.20 12.76
N SER A 237 -19.56 -4.03 12.46
CA SER A 237 -19.49 -3.52 11.10
C SER A 237 -18.36 -2.50 10.94
N ASN A 238 -17.59 -2.65 9.88
CA ASN A 238 -16.58 -1.68 9.45
C ASN A 238 -17.09 -0.73 8.34
N ALA A 239 -18.39 -0.84 7.96
CA ALA A 239 -19.00 0.01 6.93
C ALA A 239 -18.81 1.53 7.14
N PRO A 240 -18.79 2.08 8.39
CA PRO A 240 -18.52 3.49 8.60
C PRO A 240 -17.13 3.97 8.16
N LEU A 241 -16.17 3.06 7.94
CA LEU A 241 -14.86 3.38 7.34
C LEU A 241 -14.93 3.63 5.83
N ALA A 242 -16.11 3.50 5.24
CA ALA A 242 -16.47 3.85 3.87
C ALA A 242 -15.52 3.28 2.80
N GLU A 243 -15.03 4.14 1.89
CA GLU A 243 -14.20 3.74 0.76
C GLU A 243 -12.95 2.95 1.18
N ALA A 244 -12.29 3.36 2.27
CA ALA A 244 -11.09 2.69 2.75
C ALA A 244 -11.34 1.23 3.17
N TRP A 245 -12.54 0.92 3.65
CA TRP A 245 -12.95 -0.44 3.99
C TRP A 245 -13.29 -1.26 2.75
N TYR A 246 -14.14 -0.71 1.88
CA TYR A 246 -14.59 -1.42 0.68
C TYR A 246 -13.47 -1.64 -0.35
N ALA A 247 -12.45 -0.79 -0.36
CA ALA A 247 -11.24 -0.99 -1.17
C ALA A 247 -10.48 -2.29 -0.85
N LEU A 248 -10.72 -2.90 0.32
CA LEU A 248 -10.16 -4.21 0.69
C LEU A 248 -10.86 -5.39 0.03
N MET A 249 -12.04 -5.18 -0.56
CA MET A 249 -12.85 -6.22 -1.21
C MET A 249 -13.19 -7.42 -0.30
N LEU A 250 -13.28 -7.16 1.00
CA LEU A 250 -13.72 -8.13 2.02
C LEU A 250 -15.24 -8.17 2.11
N GLU A 251 -15.89 -7.03 1.92
CA GLU A 251 -17.35 -6.85 1.89
C GLU A 251 -17.75 -5.95 0.72
N GLU A 252 -18.93 -6.15 0.20
CA GLU A 252 -19.53 -5.27 -0.81
C GLU A 252 -20.31 -4.13 -0.13
N PRO A 253 -20.28 -2.89 -0.66
CA PRO A 253 -21.11 -1.82 -0.16
C PRO A 253 -22.58 -2.18 -0.30
N LYS A 254 -23.34 -2.03 0.78
CA LYS A 254 -24.80 -2.21 0.72
C LYS A 254 -25.37 -1.10 -0.14
N MET A 255 -25.93 -1.44 -1.30
CA MET A 255 -26.67 -0.47 -2.11
C MET A 255 -27.83 0.11 -1.29
N PRO A 256 -27.99 1.44 -1.24
CA PRO A 256 -29.19 2.01 -0.64
C PRO A 256 -30.40 1.47 -1.40
N ARG A 257 -31.36 0.90 -0.69
CA ARG A 257 -32.66 0.54 -1.27
C ARG A 257 -33.28 1.86 -1.76
N ILE A 258 -33.35 2.03 -3.08
CA ILE A 258 -34.14 3.12 -3.68
C ILE A 258 -35.57 2.83 -3.29
N GLN A 259 -36.11 3.54 -2.30
CA GLN A 259 -37.54 3.57 -2.05
C GLN A 259 -38.16 4.22 -3.29
N GLN A 260 -38.74 3.37 -4.17
CA GLN A 260 -39.65 3.86 -5.19
C GLN A 260 -40.83 4.44 -4.43
N SER A 261 -40.86 5.77 -4.30
CA SER A 261 -42.10 6.45 -3.92
C SER A 261 -43.10 6.26 -5.07
N VAL A 262 -43.94 5.26 -4.94
CA VAL A 262 -45.11 5.10 -5.81
C VAL A 262 -46.01 6.29 -5.52
N ARG A 263 -45.89 7.34 -6.32
CA ARG A 263 -46.92 8.38 -6.38
C ARG A 263 -48.12 7.78 -7.12
N TYR A 264 -49.09 7.31 -6.35
CA TYR A 264 -50.42 7.14 -6.89
C TYR A 264 -50.99 8.55 -7.21
N ARG A 265 -51.27 8.77 -8.46
CA ARG A 265 -52.16 9.85 -8.90
C ARG A 265 -53.59 9.32 -8.96
#